data_e1dc108bff5e285c60646d78dcf0eb2d
#
_entry.id   e1dc108bff5e285c60646d78dcf0eb2d
#
_cell.length_a   1.000
_cell.length_b   1.000
_cell.length_c   1.000
_cell.angle_alpha   90.00
_cell.angle_beta   90.00
_cell.angle_gamma   90.00
#
_symmetry.space_group_name_H-M   'P 1'
#
loop_
_entity.id
_entity.type
_entity.pdbx_description
1 polymer ?
#
loop_
_entity_poly.entity_id
_entity_poly.type
_entity_poly.pdbx_seq_one_letter_code
_entity_poly.pdbx_strand_id
1 'polypeptide(L)'
;LLYPHGGSGNHGCEAIVRSTLKMIPTATLFSSNPDEDKRYGLDAICTLRAAQAPMSHLSLAYWKAFIRYRFGDKEAFDRTSFRSIFQEANSDSYALSIGGDNYCYGVPVFIYLVNKQLRKQGIKTILWGCSVEPEVLKGDILNDLRSYTHIFARESIT
;
A
#
# COMPACT_ATOMS: atom_id res chain seq x y z
N LEU A 1 -8.61 2.74 -4.17
CA LEU A 1 -7.15 2.87 -4.20
C LEU A 1 -6.52 1.49 -4.29
N LEU A 2 -5.43 1.33 -5.05
CA LEU A 2 -4.63 0.10 -5.13
C LEU A 2 -3.24 0.39 -4.55
N TYR A 3 -2.79 -0.42 -3.58
CA TYR A 3 -1.49 -0.28 -2.89
C TYR A 3 -1.10 -1.61 -2.22
N PRO A 4 0.14 -1.81 -1.81
CA PRO A 4 1.34 -1.29 -2.42
C PRO A 4 1.62 -2.01 -3.74
N HIS A 5 2.10 -1.28 -4.73
CA HIS A 5 2.60 -1.91 -5.96
C HIS A 5 4.12 -1.71 -6.04
N GLY A 6 4.84 -2.80 -6.18
CA GLY A 6 6.31 -2.78 -6.18
C GLY A 6 6.93 -2.33 -7.50
N GLY A 7 6.16 -2.45 -8.60
CA GLY A 7 6.57 -2.18 -9.96
C GLY A 7 6.25 -3.35 -10.90
N SER A 8 6.08 -3.04 -12.19
CA SER A 8 5.69 -3.99 -13.23
C SER A 8 6.84 -4.87 -13.75
N GLY A 9 8.07 -4.65 -13.30
CA GLY A 9 9.18 -5.57 -13.54
C GLY A 9 8.92 -6.98 -12.95
N ASN A 10 8.09 -7.07 -11.93
CA ASN A 10 7.49 -8.32 -11.52
C ASN A 10 6.18 -8.52 -12.28
N HIS A 11 6.18 -9.38 -13.30
CA HIS A 11 5.01 -9.65 -14.13
C HIS A 11 3.81 -10.22 -13.37
N GLY A 12 4.04 -10.90 -12.23
CA GLY A 12 2.97 -11.35 -11.35
C GLY A 12 2.22 -10.16 -10.73
N CYS A 13 2.96 -9.17 -10.25
CA CYS A 13 2.39 -7.93 -9.70
C CYS A 13 1.67 -7.13 -10.79
N GLU A 14 2.24 -7.00 -11.99
CA GLU A 14 1.61 -6.37 -13.14
C GLU A 14 0.28 -7.05 -13.50
N ALA A 15 0.27 -8.39 -13.57
CA ALA A 15 -0.93 -9.16 -13.90
C ALA A 15 -2.06 -8.94 -12.89
N ILE A 16 -1.75 -8.87 -11.59
CA ILE A 16 -2.73 -8.57 -10.54
C ILE A 16 -3.33 -7.17 -10.77
N VAL A 17 -2.49 -6.15 -11.02
CA VAL A 17 -2.95 -4.77 -11.28
C VAL A 17 -3.86 -4.74 -12.50
N ARG A 18 -3.42 -5.28 -13.64
CA ARG A 18 -4.22 -5.27 -14.88
C ARG A 18 -5.55 -6.01 -14.74
N SER A 19 -5.55 -7.14 -14.04
CA SER A 19 -6.77 -7.91 -13.78
C SER A 19 -7.73 -7.13 -12.87
N THR A 20 -7.21 -6.49 -11.83
CA THR A 20 -8.00 -5.66 -10.93
C THR A 20 -8.59 -4.45 -11.65
N LEU A 21 -7.83 -3.78 -12.52
CA LEU A 21 -8.30 -2.62 -13.28
C LEU A 21 -9.39 -2.97 -14.30
N LYS A 22 -9.45 -4.22 -14.79
CA LYS A 22 -10.60 -4.68 -15.61
C LYS A 22 -11.92 -4.70 -14.82
N MET A 23 -11.84 -4.93 -13.51
CA MET A 23 -13.00 -4.95 -12.61
C MET A 23 -13.29 -3.56 -12.04
N ILE A 24 -12.25 -2.76 -11.79
CA ILE A 24 -12.34 -1.44 -11.14
C ILE A 24 -11.54 -0.42 -11.97
N PRO A 25 -12.05 0.01 -13.14
CA PRO A 25 -11.30 0.85 -14.10
C PRO A 25 -10.99 2.26 -13.60
N THR A 26 -11.69 2.73 -12.57
CA THR A 26 -11.49 4.08 -11.98
C THR A 26 -10.49 4.10 -10.83
N ALA A 27 -9.79 2.99 -10.55
CA ALA A 27 -8.89 2.91 -9.44
C ALA A 27 -7.61 3.74 -9.65
N THR A 28 -7.13 4.38 -8.58
CA THR A 28 -5.79 4.99 -8.51
C THR A 28 -4.78 3.96 -8.01
N LEU A 29 -3.69 3.79 -8.75
CA LEU A 29 -2.59 2.89 -8.41
C LEU A 29 -1.45 3.67 -7.74
N PHE A 30 -1.07 3.27 -6.52
CA PHE A 30 0.10 3.78 -5.82
C PHE A 30 1.28 2.83 -5.98
N SER A 31 2.27 3.25 -6.73
CA SER A 31 3.46 2.47 -7.08
C SER A 31 4.71 2.97 -6.36
N SER A 32 5.56 2.04 -5.97
CA SER A 32 6.91 2.32 -5.49
C SER A 32 7.88 2.63 -6.64
N ASN A 33 7.54 2.22 -7.87
CA ASN A 33 8.35 2.44 -9.06
C ASN A 33 7.50 2.95 -10.25
N PRO A 34 6.93 4.17 -10.16
CA PRO A 34 5.99 4.66 -11.16
C PRO A 34 6.61 4.84 -12.56
N ASP A 35 7.90 5.09 -12.66
CA ASP A 35 8.56 5.24 -13.96
C ASP A 35 8.75 3.89 -14.68
N GLU A 36 8.89 2.80 -13.93
CA GLU A 36 8.83 1.46 -14.47
C GLU A 36 7.42 1.14 -14.97
N ASP A 37 6.42 1.42 -14.17
CA ASP A 37 5.02 1.16 -14.52
C ASP A 37 4.56 1.93 -15.75
N LYS A 38 5.04 3.15 -15.97
CA LYS A 38 4.81 3.90 -17.22
C LYS A 38 5.40 3.17 -18.42
N ARG A 39 6.61 2.61 -18.31
CA ARG A 39 7.21 1.82 -19.41
C ARG A 39 6.39 0.60 -19.77
N TYR A 40 5.64 0.05 -18.81
CA TYR A 40 4.69 -1.04 -19.03
C TYR A 40 3.27 -0.53 -19.40
N GLY A 41 3.08 0.77 -19.55
CA GLY A 41 1.83 1.38 -20.01
C GLY A 41 0.68 1.35 -19.00
N LEU A 42 0.98 1.27 -17.69
CA LEU A 42 -0.06 1.30 -16.67
C LEU A 42 -0.71 2.69 -16.54
N ASP A 43 0.01 3.75 -16.84
CA ASP A 43 -0.51 5.12 -16.86
C ASP A 43 -1.55 5.37 -17.96
N ALA A 44 -1.59 4.52 -19.00
CA ALA A 44 -2.63 4.55 -20.03
C ALA A 44 -3.96 3.92 -19.58
N ILE A 45 -3.96 3.12 -18.52
CA ILE A 45 -5.15 2.36 -18.08
C ILE A 45 -5.62 2.70 -16.67
N CYS A 46 -4.87 3.48 -15.91
CA CYS A 46 -5.28 3.95 -14.57
C CYS A 46 -4.60 5.28 -14.20
N THR A 47 -5.11 5.92 -13.15
CA THR A 47 -4.39 7.02 -12.50
C THR A 47 -3.21 6.46 -11.71
N LEU A 48 -1.98 6.71 -12.20
CA LEU A 48 -0.75 6.27 -11.56
C LEU A 48 -0.18 7.35 -10.63
N ARG A 49 0.16 7.00 -9.42
CA ARG A 49 0.76 7.88 -8.40
C ARG A 49 1.97 7.22 -7.76
N ALA A 50 2.96 8.01 -7.37
CA ALA A 50 4.03 7.51 -6.52
C ALA A 50 3.49 7.24 -5.10
N ALA A 51 3.76 6.03 -4.59
CA ALA A 51 3.38 5.65 -3.23
C ALA A 51 4.14 6.47 -2.19
N GLN A 52 5.42 6.73 -2.46
CA GLN A 52 6.29 7.53 -1.61
C GLN A 52 6.52 8.92 -2.21
N ALA A 53 6.27 9.94 -1.40
CA ALA A 53 6.60 11.31 -1.77
C ALA A 53 8.08 11.58 -1.44
N PRO A 54 8.84 12.21 -2.35
CA PRO A 54 10.21 12.59 -2.05
C PRO A 54 10.25 13.52 -0.85
N MET A 55 11.26 13.33 0.00
CA MET A 55 11.42 14.11 1.22
C MET A 55 12.81 14.75 1.24
N SER A 56 12.84 16.05 0.96
CA SER A 56 14.06 16.85 1.05
C SER A 56 14.27 17.33 2.48
N HIS A 57 15.52 17.32 2.95
CA HIS A 57 15.92 17.93 4.23
C HIS A 57 15.59 19.43 4.31
N LEU A 58 15.40 20.09 3.18
CA LEU A 58 15.01 21.51 3.12
C LEU A 58 13.48 21.72 3.20
N SER A 59 12.69 20.64 3.20
CA SER A 59 11.23 20.76 3.21
C SER A 59 10.66 20.93 4.62
N LEU A 60 9.60 21.73 4.75
CA LEU A 60 8.84 21.83 5.99
C LEU A 60 8.27 20.49 6.46
N ALA A 61 7.96 19.60 5.51
CA ALA A 61 7.46 18.26 5.81
C ALA A 61 8.51 17.42 6.55
N TYR A 62 9.78 17.50 6.12
CA TYR A 62 10.89 16.86 6.80
C TYR A 62 11.05 17.35 8.24
N TRP A 63 11.08 18.67 8.44
CA TRP A 63 11.27 19.26 9.77
C TRP A 63 10.11 18.95 10.71
N LYS A 64 8.87 18.96 10.22
CA LYS A 64 7.71 18.52 11.00
C LYS A 64 7.81 17.04 11.41
N ALA A 65 8.25 16.17 10.50
CA ALA A 65 8.47 14.76 10.80
C ALA A 65 9.62 14.58 11.81
N PHE A 66 10.72 15.33 11.66
CA PHE A 66 11.86 15.30 12.56
C PHE A 66 11.48 15.71 13.98
N ILE A 67 10.75 16.80 14.14
CA ILE A 67 10.27 17.25 15.45
C ILE A 67 9.40 16.18 16.10
N ARG A 68 8.41 15.62 15.38
CA ARG A 68 7.56 14.55 15.88
C ARG A 68 8.38 13.33 16.30
N TYR A 69 9.34 12.92 15.47
CA TYR A 69 10.24 11.81 15.75
C TYR A 69 11.03 12.04 17.06
N ARG A 70 11.55 13.27 17.28
CA ARG A 70 12.25 13.64 18.52
C ARG A 70 11.35 13.58 19.76
N PHE A 71 10.06 13.82 19.60
CA PHE A 71 9.05 13.69 20.66
C PHE A 71 8.44 12.28 20.77
N GLY A 72 9.09 11.26 20.21
CA GLY A 72 8.73 9.85 20.41
C GLY A 72 7.84 9.23 19.33
N ASP A 73 7.44 10.00 18.30
CA ASP A 73 6.67 9.47 17.19
C ASP A 73 7.56 8.81 16.14
N LYS A 74 7.91 7.56 16.37
CA LYS A 74 8.82 6.79 15.50
C LYS A 74 8.30 6.59 14.07
N GLU A 75 6.98 6.68 13.86
CA GLU A 75 6.35 6.52 12.54
C GLU A 75 6.26 7.83 11.74
N ALA A 76 6.74 8.96 12.27
CA ALA A 76 6.53 10.29 11.68
C ALA A 76 7.11 10.44 10.28
N PHE A 77 8.30 9.89 10.02
CA PHE A 77 8.93 9.92 8.71
C PHE A 77 8.19 9.06 7.69
N ASP A 78 7.80 7.85 8.08
CA ASP A 78 7.07 6.94 7.20
C ASP A 78 5.70 7.51 6.84
N ARG A 79 4.94 8.03 7.82
CA ARG A 79 3.67 8.71 7.53
C ARG A 79 3.84 9.91 6.59
N THR A 80 4.94 10.63 6.70
CA THR A 80 5.23 11.75 5.81
C THR A 80 5.61 11.28 4.42
N SER A 81 6.33 10.17 4.31
CA SER A 81 6.70 9.53 3.05
C SER A 81 5.49 9.05 2.26
N PHE A 82 4.55 8.36 2.93
CA PHE A 82 3.33 7.82 2.30
C PHE A 82 2.15 8.79 2.28
N ARG A 83 2.37 10.09 2.56
CA ARG A 83 1.29 11.08 2.64
C ARG A 83 0.41 11.19 1.39
N SER A 84 0.95 10.89 0.21
CA SER A 84 0.19 10.91 -1.04
C SER A 84 -1.00 9.94 -1.02
N ILE A 85 -0.81 8.74 -0.47
CA ILE A 85 -1.89 7.74 -0.32
C ILE A 85 -2.98 8.29 0.61
N PHE A 86 -2.59 8.90 1.74
CA PHE A 86 -3.53 9.39 2.74
C PHE A 86 -4.29 10.64 2.30
N GLN A 87 -3.71 11.46 1.42
CA GLN A 87 -4.34 12.65 0.88
C GLN A 87 -5.34 12.34 -0.25
N GLU A 88 -5.10 11.28 -1.01
CA GLU A 88 -5.99 10.83 -2.09
C GLU A 88 -7.18 10.02 -1.52
N ALA A 89 -7.01 9.39 -0.37
CA ALA A 89 -8.05 8.61 0.28
C ALA A 89 -9.15 9.51 0.85
N ASN A 90 -10.40 9.19 0.57
CA ASN A 90 -11.59 9.83 1.14
C ASN A 90 -12.51 8.78 1.77
N SER A 91 -13.52 9.20 2.56
CA SER A 91 -14.40 8.32 3.33
C SER A 91 -15.15 7.28 2.50
N ASP A 92 -15.37 7.55 1.22
CA ASP A 92 -16.10 6.66 0.31
C ASP A 92 -15.18 5.69 -0.43
N SER A 93 -13.86 5.80 -0.20
CA SER A 93 -12.86 4.97 -0.86
C SER A 93 -12.74 3.60 -0.22
N TYR A 94 -12.53 2.60 -1.06
CA TYR A 94 -11.96 1.33 -0.66
C TYR A 94 -10.48 1.32 -0.99
N ALA A 95 -9.68 0.74 -0.09
CA ALA A 95 -8.25 0.61 -0.29
C ALA A 95 -7.89 -0.88 -0.40
N LEU A 96 -7.53 -1.31 -1.59
CA LEU A 96 -7.15 -2.68 -1.88
C LEU A 96 -5.64 -2.83 -1.70
N SER A 97 -5.24 -3.59 -0.70
CA SER A 97 -3.86 -4.04 -0.53
C SER A 97 -3.60 -5.15 -1.53
N ILE A 98 -2.96 -4.79 -2.65
CA ILE A 98 -2.66 -5.71 -3.75
C ILE A 98 -1.21 -6.18 -3.67
N GLY A 99 -0.97 -7.44 -4.05
CA GLY A 99 0.37 -8.00 -4.11
C GLY A 99 0.37 -9.45 -3.64
N GLY A 100 0.89 -10.34 -4.50
CA GLY A 100 0.82 -11.77 -4.27
C GLY A 100 1.51 -12.23 -2.98
N ASP A 101 2.63 -11.62 -2.63
CA ASP A 101 3.56 -12.13 -1.61
C ASP A 101 3.80 -11.15 -0.45
N ASN A 102 2.88 -10.20 -0.24
CA ASN A 102 3.04 -9.16 0.78
C ASN A 102 3.19 -9.69 2.21
N TYR A 103 2.72 -10.92 2.48
CA TYR A 103 2.76 -11.58 3.78
C TYR A 103 3.56 -12.90 3.75
N CYS A 104 4.42 -13.10 2.74
CA CYS A 104 5.24 -14.31 2.62
C CYS A 104 6.69 -14.10 3.09
N TYR A 105 7.28 -12.92 2.87
CA TYR A 105 8.72 -12.69 3.06
C TYR A 105 9.00 -11.63 4.14
N GLY A 106 8.82 -11.99 5.40
CA GLY A 106 9.12 -11.11 6.52
C GLY A 106 7.99 -10.16 6.90
N VAL A 107 8.33 -9.11 7.68
CA VAL A 107 7.35 -8.19 8.25
C VAL A 107 7.18 -6.98 7.32
N PRO A 108 6.02 -6.82 6.67
CA PRO A 108 5.76 -5.68 5.78
C PRO A 108 5.42 -4.41 6.59
N VAL A 109 6.37 -3.88 7.35
CA VAL A 109 6.17 -2.79 8.33
C VAL A 109 5.46 -1.57 7.72
N PHE A 110 5.83 -1.20 6.50
CA PHE A 110 5.20 -0.07 5.82
C PHE A 110 3.73 -0.35 5.45
N ILE A 111 3.37 -1.60 5.13
CA ILE A 111 1.98 -1.99 4.83
C ILE A 111 1.12 -1.80 6.08
N TYR A 112 1.61 -2.20 7.26
CA TYR A 112 0.89 -2.00 8.52
C TYR A 112 0.63 -0.53 8.79
N LEU A 113 1.64 0.31 8.58
CA LEU A 113 1.51 1.74 8.79
C LEU A 113 0.47 2.34 7.85
N VAL A 114 0.50 1.98 6.57
CA VAL A 114 -0.47 2.46 5.58
C VAL A 114 -1.86 1.97 5.94
N ASN A 115 -2.04 0.68 6.20
CA ASN A 115 -3.30 0.09 6.63
C ASN A 115 -3.88 0.79 7.87
N LYS A 116 -3.05 0.94 8.91
CA LYS A 116 -3.40 1.59 10.16
C LYS A 116 -3.87 3.04 9.94
N GLN A 117 -3.17 3.79 9.08
CA GLN A 117 -3.52 5.19 8.79
C GLN A 117 -4.82 5.30 7.97
N LEU A 118 -4.99 4.46 6.95
CA LEU A 118 -6.23 4.43 6.17
C LEU A 118 -7.44 4.09 7.05
N ARG A 119 -7.32 3.08 7.90
CA ARG A 119 -8.39 2.72 8.86
C ARG A 119 -8.72 3.84 9.85
N LYS A 120 -7.70 4.60 10.31
CA LYS A 120 -7.93 5.79 11.16
C LYS A 120 -8.73 6.89 10.45
N GLN A 121 -8.66 6.95 9.12
CA GLN A 121 -9.47 7.85 8.29
C GLN A 121 -10.86 7.28 7.94
N GLY A 122 -11.23 6.11 8.48
CA GLY A 122 -12.49 5.44 8.18
C GLY A 122 -12.50 4.66 6.86
N ILE A 123 -11.34 4.53 6.20
CA ILE A 123 -11.24 3.82 4.92
C ILE A 123 -11.28 2.31 5.16
N LYS A 124 -12.11 1.62 4.40
CA LYS A 124 -12.18 0.16 4.41
C LYS A 124 -11.01 -0.43 3.64
N THR A 125 -10.19 -1.22 4.33
CA THR A 125 -9.05 -1.92 3.72
C THR A 125 -9.44 -3.35 3.34
N ILE A 126 -9.03 -3.78 2.17
CA ILE A 126 -9.29 -5.12 1.62
C ILE A 126 -7.94 -5.73 1.21
N LEU A 127 -7.65 -6.93 1.69
CA LEU A 127 -6.51 -7.70 1.19
C LEU A 127 -6.93 -8.44 -0.08
N TRP A 128 -6.20 -8.21 -1.18
CA TRP A 128 -6.64 -8.62 -2.51
C TRP A 128 -5.60 -9.46 -3.24
N GLY A 129 -5.89 -10.77 -3.37
CA GLY A 129 -5.08 -11.69 -4.15
C GLY A 129 -3.70 -11.98 -3.53
N CYS A 130 -3.61 -12.08 -2.21
CA CYS A 130 -2.38 -12.34 -1.50
C CYS A 130 -2.29 -13.77 -1.00
N SER A 131 -1.09 -14.35 -1.06
CA SER A 131 -0.73 -15.56 -0.32
C SER A 131 -0.19 -15.18 1.06
N VAL A 132 -0.43 -16.01 2.05
CA VAL A 132 0.03 -15.82 3.43
C VAL A 132 0.69 -17.10 3.91
N GLU A 133 1.93 -17.01 4.31
CA GLU A 133 2.66 -18.14 4.89
C GLU A 133 2.21 -18.40 6.34
N PRO A 134 1.89 -19.66 6.71
CA PRO A 134 1.42 -19.98 8.07
C PRO A 134 2.41 -19.55 9.16
N GLU A 135 3.71 -19.62 8.90
CA GLU A 135 4.78 -19.29 9.84
C GLU A 135 4.81 -17.81 10.23
N VAL A 136 4.26 -16.93 9.38
CA VAL A 136 4.22 -15.48 9.67
C VAL A 136 2.97 -15.06 10.45
N LEU A 137 1.99 -15.95 10.65
CA LEU A 137 0.70 -15.67 11.32
C LEU A 137 0.83 -15.47 12.83
N LYS A 138 1.63 -14.50 13.25
CA LYS A 138 1.85 -14.17 14.66
C LYS A 138 2.02 -12.66 14.88
N GLY A 139 1.79 -12.23 16.13
CA GLY A 139 2.04 -10.84 16.53
C GLY A 139 1.32 -9.81 15.66
N ASP A 140 2.06 -8.82 15.20
CA ASP A 140 1.51 -7.69 14.46
C ASP A 140 0.95 -8.09 13.08
N ILE A 141 1.50 -9.13 12.45
CA ILE A 141 0.98 -9.66 11.17
C ILE A 141 -0.45 -10.16 11.35
N LEU A 142 -0.66 -11.00 12.34
CA LEU A 142 -2.00 -11.55 12.62
C LEU A 142 -2.99 -10.45 12.99
N ASN A 143 -2.55 -9.45 13.75
CA ASN A 143 -3.38 -8.31 14.14
C ASN A 143 -3.75 -7.45 12.93
N ASP A 144 -2.82 -7.21 12.01
CA ASP A 144 -3.09 -6.45 10.79
C ASP A 144 -4.04 -7.21 9.85
N LEU A 145 -3.82 -8.52 9.64
CA LEU A 145 -4.71 -9.37 8.85
C LEU A 145 -6.14 -9.38 9.40
N ARG A 146 -6.31 -9.51 10.71
CA ARG A 146 -7.63 -9.45 11.37
C ARG A 146 -8.33 -8.10 11.24
N SER A 147 -7.59 -7.06 10.93
CA SER A 147 -8.10 -5.70 10.80
C SER A 147 -8.59 -5.35 9.40
N TYR A 148 -8.38 -6.21 8.40
CA TYR A 148 -8.97 -6.02 7.08
C TYR A 148 -10.49 -6.23 7.12
N THR A 149 -11.21 -5.43 6.34
CA THR A 149 -12.66 -5.58 6.19
C THR A 149 -13.01 -6.88 5.46
N HIS A 150 -12.21 -7.21 4.43
CA HIS A 150 -12.32 -8.45 3.67
C HIS A 150 -10.93 -8.94 3.26
N ILE A 151 -10.79 -10.24 3.12
CA ILE A 151 -9.58 -10.92 2.62
C ILE A 151 -10.00 -11.81 1.46
N PHE A 152 -9.38 -11.59 0.31
CA PHE A 152 -9.51 -12.44 -0.86
C PHE A 152 -8.16 -13.12 -1.11
N ALA A 153 -8.09 -14.39 -0.77
CA ALA A 153 -6.90 -15.19 -0.97
C ALA A 153 -6.64 -15.42 -2.47
N ARG A 154 -5.36 -15.57 -2.84
CA ARG A 154 -4.98 -15.88 -4.22
C ARG A 154 -5.30 -17.33 -4.60
N GLU A 155 -5.16 -18.25 -3.65
CA GLU A 155 -5.41 -19.68 -3.79
C GLU A 155 -6.13 -20.25 -2.57
N SER A 156 -6.68 -21.45 -2.74
CA SER A 156 -7.50 -22.14 -1.72
C SER A 156 -6.71 -22.66 -0.51
N ILE A 157 -5.38 -22.66 -0.58
CA ILE A 157 -4.50 -23.11 0.51
C ILE A 157 -3.92 -21.97 1.35
N THR A 158 -4.29 -20.74 1.03
CA THR A 158 -3.85 -19.54 1.78
C THR A 158 -4.70 -19.28 3.01
#